data_707ef10a5206eff5ddc70ad0dccc2ad6
#
_entry.id   707ef10a5206eff5ddc70ad0dccc2ad6
#
_cell.length_a   1.000
_cell.length_b   1.000
_cell.length_c   1.000
_cell.angle_alpha   90.00
_cell.angle_beta   90.00
_cell.angle_gamma   90.00
#
_symmetry.space_group_name_H-M   'P 1'
#
loop_
_entity.id
_entity.type
_entity.pdbx_description
1 polymer ?
#
loop_
_entity_poly.entity_id
_entity_poly.type
_entity_poly.pdbx_seq_one_letter_code
_entity_poly.pdbx_strand_id
1 'polypeptide(L)'
;MTETSSVLISEELIAEVHAKMIQSIDLPNVINSLEMSEEELRSMYLAAAEESRQTLSLLVDIQLVRGSKILEVGAGFGLASICLAMMGFDVVALEPGGLGFEQNRSASMAFARSCAVQINHVEVSAEIADFGTLGKFDLVVSNNVLEHIPDVDKALTNLYNAISPMGVMIHSCPNYTFPFEPHFGIPLLPFMPRLTGLFLPKSVKTSGLWNSLNFISQSQVKKNARANNMSCIFKPGTMSKSIERLNRDPQFAERHQYIARVVRIRIVNLLLIRLFSLPPYLATPMDFLVCAPEQSQSSNVRAWMESR
;
A
#
# COMPACT_ATOMS: atom_id res chain seq x y z
N MET A 1 -33.51 4.09 14.73
CA MET A 1 -32.20 3.43 14.86
C MET A 1 -31.94 2.77 13.52
N THR A 2 -31.11 3.40 12.69
CA THR A 2 -30.68 2.80 11.41
C THR A 2 -29.81 1.59 11.75
N GLU A 3 -30.20 0.40 11.30
CA GLU A 3 -29.34 -0.79 11.36
C GLU A 3 -28.00 -0.44 10.72
N THR A 4 -26.96 -0.34 11.53
CA THR A 4 -25.59 -0.14 11.07
C THR A 4 -25.13 -1.48 10.46
N SER A 5 -25.36 -1.64 9.15
CA SER A 5 -24.93 -2.85 8.45
C SER A 5 -23.41 -2.91 8.40
N SER A 6 -22.83 -4.00 8.89
CA SER A 6 -21.41 -4.26 8.76
C SER A 6 -21.09 -4.78 7.36
N VAL A 7 -19.91 -4.43 6.86
CA VAL A 7 -19.33 -4.88 5.58
C VAL A 7 -18.10 -5.72 5.90
N LEU A 8 -18.10 -6.98 5.50
CA LEU A 8 -16.91 -7.82 5.46
C LEU A 8 -16.21 -7.57 4.12
N ILE A 9 -14.98 -7.14 4.14
CA ILE A 9 -14.17 -6.96 2.93
C ILE A 9 -13.64 -8.34 2.51
N SER A 10 -14.36 -9.02 1.60
CA SER A 10 -13.97 -10.32 1.07
C SER A 10 -13.28 -10.20 -0.28
N GLU A 11 -12.59 -11.25 -0.72
CA GLU A 11 -11.98 -11.29 -2.06
C GLU A 11 -13.04 -11.13 -3.16
N GLU A 12 -14.23 -11.70 -2.99
CA GLU A 12 -15.35 -11.59 -3.93
C GLU A 12 -15.86 -10.16 -4.03
N LEU A 13 -16.04 -9.48 -2.88
CA LEU A 13 -16.47 -8.08 -2.84
C LEU A 13 -15.43 -7.17 -3.50
N ILE A 14 -14.14 -7.40 -3.22
CA ILE A 14 -13.06 -6.66 -3.88
C ILE A 14 -13.11 -6.87 -5.39
N ALA A 15 -13.22 -8.11 -5.86
CA ALA A 15 -13.25 -8.43 -7.29
C ALA A 15 -14.47 -7.78 -7.98
N GLU A 16 -15.66 -7.85 -7.37
CA GLU A 16 -16.89 -7.24 -7.87
C GLU A 16 -16.75 -5.72 -7.99
N VAL A 17 -16.37 -5.06 -6.89
CA VAL A 17 -16.29 -3.60 -6.84
C VAL A 17 -15.18 -3.07 -7.75
N HIS A 18 -14.03 -3.74 -7.79
CA HIS A 18 -12.92 -3.37 -8.65
C HIS A 18 -13.30 -3.52 -10.14
N ALA A 19 -13.97 -4.61 -10.53
CA ALA A 19 -14.47 -4.78 -11.90
C ALA A 19 -15.49 -3.69 -12.27
N LYS A 20 -16.41 -3.37 -11.35
CA LYS A 20 -17.39 -2.30 -11.55
C LYS A 20 -16.72 -0.92 -11.69
N MET A 21 -15.71 -0.63 -10.87
CA MET A 21 -14.91 0.61 -10.99
C MET A 21 -14.28 0.71 -12.38
N ILE A 22 -13.59 -0.34 -12.85
CA ILE A 22 -12.94 -0.35 -14.17
C ILE A 22 -13.96 -0.12 -15.28
N GLN A 23 -15.15 -0.74 -15.20
CA GLN A 23 -16.23 -0.56 -16.19
C GLN A 23 -16.84 0.84 -16.17
N SER A 24 -16.85 1.51 -15.02
CA SER A 24 -17.44 2.84 -14.85
C SER A 24 -16.54 3.97 -15.31
N ILE A 25 -15.22 3.73 -15.38
CA ILE A 25 -14.25 4.77 -15.75
C ILE A 25 -14.26 4.99 -17.27
N ASP A 26 -14.63 6.20 -17.65
CA ASP A 26 -14.58 6.67 -19.05
C ASP A 26 -13.21 7.33 -19.31
N LEU A 27 -12.22 6.49 -19.66
CA LEU A 27 -10.86 6.95 -19.94
C LEU A 27 -10.78 8.08 -20.99
N PRO A 28 -11.49 8.04 -22.15
CA PRO A 28 -11.50 9.14 -23.11
C PRO A 28 -11.90 10.47 -22.49
N ASN A 29 -12.94 10.50 -21.66
CA ASN A 29 -13.37 11.73 -20.99
C ASN A 29 -12.37 12.21 -19.93
N VAL A 30 -11.71 11.28 -19.23
CA VAL A 30 -10.66 11.61 -18.28
C VAL A 30 -9.45 12.20 -19.00
N ILE A 31 -9.00 11.61 -20.10
CA ILE A 31 -7.89 12.10 -20.93
C ILE A 31 -8.14 13.55 -21.36
N ASN A 32 -9.34 13.85 -21.86
CA ASN A 32 -9.71 15.20 -22.29
C ASN A 32 -9.67 16.24 -21.15
N SER A 33 -9.72 15.80 -19.90
CA SER A 33 -9.68 16.68 -18.71
C SER A 33 -8.28 16.85 -18.11
N LEU A 34 -7.29 16.14 -18.61
CA LEU A 34 -5.90 16.13 -18.11
C LEU A 34 -4.94 16.58 -19.20
N GLU A 35 -3.84 17.21 -18.80
CA GLU A 35 -2.72 17.57 -19.71
C GLU A 35 -1.75 16.39 -19.85
N MET A 36 -2.26 15.23 -20.26
CA MET A 36 -1.49 14.00 -20.47
C MET A 36 -1.82 13.38 -21.83
N SER A 37 -0.85 12.68 -22.42
CA SER A 37 -1.11 11.85 -23.59
C SER A 37 -1.97 10.62 -23.23
N GLU A 38 -2.75 10.13 -24.23
CA GLU A 38 -3.58 8.93 -24.04
C GLU A 38 -2.73 7.72 -23.64
N GLU A 39 -1.59 7.52 -24.28
CA GLU A 39 -0.71 6.38 -24.04
C GLU A 39 -0.14 6.40 -22.61
N GLU A 40 0.30 7.58 -22.16
CA GLU A 40 0.83 7.78 -20.81
C GLU A 40 -0.24 7.53 -19.76
N LEU A 41 -1.41 8.17 -19.86
CA LEU A 41 -2.49 7.97 -18.90
C LEU A 41 -2.95 6.52 -18.85
N ARG A 42 -3.10 5.86 -20.01
CA ARG A 42 -3.49 4.46 -20.11
C ARG A 42 -2.49 3.55 -19.41
N SER A 43 -1.18 3.77 -19.61
CA SER A 43 -0.12 3.01 -18.94
C SER A 43 -0.15 3.20 -17.43
N MET A 44 -0.24 4.45 -16.96
CA MET A 44 -0.32 4.78 -15.53
C MET A 44 -1.61 4.25 -14.90
N TYR A 45 -2.74 4.34 -15.59
CA TYR A 45 -4.02 3.79 -15.13
C TYR A 45 -3.96 2.28 -14.91
N LEU A 46 -3.40 1.52 -15.86
CA LEU A 46 -3.29 0.06 -15.72
C LEU A 46 -2.40 -0.33 -14.54
N ALA A 47 -1.30 0.39 -14.33
CA ALA A 47 -0.44 0.17 -13.17
C ALA A 47 -1.18 0.49 -11.85
N ALA A 48 -1.87 1.63 -11.80
CA ALA A 48 -2.65 2.04 -10.64
C ALA A 48 -3.83 1.11 -10.34
N ALA A 49 -4.48 0.55 -11.37
CA ALA A 49 -5.55 -0.43 -11.20
C ALA A 49 -5.03 -1.73 -10.55
N GLU A 50 -3.86 -2.19 -10.95
CA GLU A 50 -3.23 -3.35 -10.29
C GLU A 50 -2.78 -3.04 -8.86
N GLU A 51 -2.22 -1.85 -8.61
CA GLU A 51 -1.83 -1.41 -7.26
C GLU A 51 -3.05 -1.26 -6.34
N SER A 52 -4.16 -0.72 -6.86
CA SER A 52 -5.40 -0.61 -6.08
C SER A 52 -5.94 -1.98 -5.66
N ARG A 53 -5.89 -2.97 -6.54
CA ARG A 53 -6.27 -4.35 -6.22
C ARG A 53 -5.38 -4.92 -5.11
N GLN A 54 -4.07 -4.64 -5.13
CA GLN A 54 -3.14 -5.05 -4.08
C GLN A 54 -3.44 -4.35 -2.75
N THR A 55 -3.67 -3.04 -2.77
CA THR A 55 -4.06 -2.27 -1.59
C THR A 55 -5.33 -2.84 -0.95
N LEU A 56 -6.36 -3.12 -1.75
CA LEU A 56 -7.60 -3.73 -1.27
C LEU A 56 -7.37 -5.14 -0.72
N SER A 57 -6.47 -5.93 -1.31
CA SER A 57 -6.17 -7.28 -0.83
C SER A 57 -5.54 -7.31 0.57
N LEU A 58 -4.92 -6.21 1.01
CA LEU A 58 -4.45 -6.07 2.39
C LEU A 58 -5.59 -6.06 3.41
N LEU A 59 -6.80 -5.72 2.97
CA LEU A 59 -7.99 -5.52 3.80
C LEU A 59 -8.91 -6.74 3.84
N VAL A 60 -8.53 -7.84 3.18
CA VAL A 60 -9.32 -9.08 3.19
C VAL A 60 -9.56 -9.54 4.62
N ASP A 61 -10.80 -9.95 4.89
CA ASP A 61 -11.34 -10.39 6.19
C ASP A 61 -11.45 -9.27 7.26
N ILE A 62 -11.21 -8.02 6.91
CA ILE A 62 -11.53 -6.88 7.77
C ILE A 62 -13.04 -6.60 7.70
N GLN A 63 -13.65 -6.46 8.86
CA GLN A 63 -15.05 -6.11 9.00
C GLN A 63 -15.20 -4.69 9.53
N LEU A 64 -15.91 -3.84 8.79
CA LEU A 64 -16.19 -2.45 9.14
C LEU A 64 -17.69 -2.16 9.06
N VAL A 65 -18.13 -1.12 9.74
CA VAL A 65 -19.51 -0.62 9.63
C VAL A 65 -19.58 0.29 8.38
N ARG A 66 -20.72 0.28 7.66
CA ARG A 66 -20.95 1.24 6.58
C ARG A 66 -20.83 2.67 7.11
N GLY A 67 -20.16 3.53 6.35
CA GLY A 67 -19.83 4.88 6.77
C GLY A 67 -18.61 4.98 7.69
N SER A 68 -17.94 3.87 8.02
CA SER A 68 -16.63 3.93 8.69
C SER A 68 -15.68 4.81 7.91
N LYS A 69 -14.90 5.59 8.65
CA LYS A 69 -13.97 6.56 8.06
C LYS A 69 -12.62 5.92 7.78
N ILE A 70 -12.21 5.96 6.53
CA ILE A 70 -10.98 5.33 6.04
C ILE A 70 -10.01 6.39 5.53
N LEU A 71 -8.73 6.25 5.89
CA LEU A 71 -7.63 7.03 5.33
C LEU A 71 -6.78 6.14 4.44
N GLU A 72 -6.68 6.46 3.16
CA GLU A 72 -5.64 5.93 2.29
C GLU A 72 -4.48 6.91 2.24
N VAL A 73 -3.27 6.46 2.63
CA VAL A 73 -2.04 7.25 2.60
C VAL A 73 -1.27 6.91 1.33
N GLY A 74 -0.94 7.93 0.53
CA GLY A 74 -0.32 7.77 -0.78
C GLY A 74 -1.30 7.18 -1.79
N ALA A 75 -2.46 7.83 -1.92
CA ALA A 75 -3.57 7.29 -2.72
C ALA A 75 -3.29 7.29 -4.25
N GLY A 76 -2.28 8.00 -4.73
CA GLY A 76 -1.98 8.08 -6.15
C GLY A 76 -3.21 8.52 -6.96
N PHE A 77 -3.61 7.70 -7.92
CA PHE A 77 -4.84 7.95 -8.70
C PHE A 77 -6.15 7.68 -7.93
N GLY A 78 -6.07 7.29 -6.66
CA GLY A 78 -7.23 7.11 -5.79
C GLY A 78 -8.13 5.93 -6.14
N LEU A 79 -7.67 4.95 -6.93
CA LEU A 79 -8.53 3.85 -7.38
C LEU A 79 -8.94 2.92 -6.24
N ALA A 80 -8.08 2.69 -5.24
CA ALA A 80 -8.47 1.94 -4.04
C ALA A 80 -9.46 2.75 -3.18
N SER A 81 -9.22 4.06 -3.01
CA SER A 81 -10.17 4.99 -2.37
C SER A 81 -11.54 4.97 -3.03
N ILE A 82 -11.59 4.95 -4.39
CA ILE A 82 -12.85 4.86 -5.15
C ILE A 82 -13.57 3.55 -4.84
N CYS A 83 -12.87 2.42 -4.86
CA CYS A 83 -13.46 1.12 -4.51
C CYS A 83 -14.02 1.12 -3.07
N LEU A 84 -13.27 1.64 -2.11
CA LEU A 84 -13.71 1.76 -0.71
C LEU A 84 -14.96 2.66 -0.58
N ALA A 85 -15.01 3.77 -1.31
CA ALA A 85 -16.20 4.64 -1.35
C ALA A 85 -17.40 3.93 -2.01
N MET A 86 -17.17 3.12 -3.07
CA MET A 86 -18.22 2.29 -3.68
C MET A 86 -18.75 1.20 -2.74
N MET A 87 -17.92 0.72 -1.79
CA MET A 87 -18.35 -0.20 -0.72
C MET A 87 -19.16 0.51 0.38
N GLY A 88 -19.26 1.86 0.33
CA GLY A 88 -20.07 2.66 1.25
C GLY A 88 -19.32 3.21 2.45
N PHE A 89 -18.01 3.37 2.36
CA PHE A 89 -17.15 3.98 3.39
C PHE A 89 -16.96 5.49 3.14
N ASP A 90 -16.68 6.25 4.20
CA ASP A 90 -16.24 7.65 4.14
C ASP A 90 -14.72 7.69 3.95
N VAL A 91 -14.25 8.12 2.78
CA VAL A 91 -12.85 7.96 2.40
C VAL A 91 -12.14 9.30 2.28
N VAL A 92 -10.99 9.38 2.95
CA VAL A 92 -9.99 10.43 2.79
C VAL A 92 -8.80 9.86 2.04
N ALA A 93 -8.48 10.45 0.89
CA ALA A 93 -7.33 10.12 0.07
C ALA A 93 -6.21 11.15 0.32
N LEU A 94 -5.14 10.73 0.98
CA LEU A 94 -3.98 11.56 1.26
C LEU A 94 -2.91 11.33 0.19
N GLU A 95 -2.65 12.35 -0.62
CA GLU A 95 -1.63 12.30 -1.69
C GLU A 95 -0.93 13.65 -1.76
N PRO A 96 0.36 13.76 -1.39
CA PRO A 96 1.04 15.06 -1.32
C PRO A 96 1.27 15.73 -2.68
N GLY A 97 1.19 14.98 -3.78
CA GLY A 97 1.62 15.48 -5.08
C GLY A 97 3.15 15.72 -5.13
N GLY A 98 3.64 16.26 -6.23
CA GLY A 98 5.06 16.52 -6.46
C GLY A 98 5.83 15.30 -6.98
N LEU A 99 7.11 15.47 -7.33
CA LEU A 99 7.99 14.43 -7.89
C LEU A 99 7.45 13.71 -9.14
N GLY A 100 6.62 14.39 -9.96
CA GLY A 100 5.97 13.82 -11.14
C GLY A 100 4.55 13.28 -10.88
N PHE A 101 3.98 13.53 -9.70
CA PHE A 101 2.62 13.11 -9.31
C PHE A 101 1.63 14.27 -9.21
N GLU A 102 1.96 15.43 -9.81
CA GLU A 102 1.17 16.66 -9.74
C GLU A 102 -0.24 16.48 -10.32
N GLN A 103 -0.42 15.55 -11.26
CA GLN A 103 -1.70 15.27 -11.89
C GLN A 103 -2.53 14.19 -11.18
N ASN A 104 -1.98 13.50 -10.18
CA ASN A 104 -2.67 12.41 -9.48
C ASN A 104 -4.02 12.82 -8.92
N ARG A 105 -4.07 13.97 -8.26
CA ARG A 105 -5.31 14.51 -7.69
C ARG A 105 -6.37 14.77 -8.75
N SER A 106 -5.99 15.44 -9.85
CA SER A 106 -6.92 15.75 -10.94
C SER A 106 -7.46 14.49 -11.59
N ALA A 107 -6.59 13.50 -11.82
CA ALA A 107 -6.97 12.18 -12.33
C ALA A 107 -7.90 11.45 -11.35
N SER A 108 -7.54 11.41 -10.06
CA SER A 108 -8.37 10.80 -9.01
C SER A 108 -9.77 11.41 -8.94
N MET A 109 -9.86 12.74 -8.98
CA MET A 109 -11.17 13.43 -9.01
C MET A 109 -11.98 13.11 -10.27
N ALA A 110 -11.34 12.98 -11.43
CA ALA A 110 -12.01 12.62 -12.67
C ALA A 110 -12.51 11.16 -12.62
N PHE A 111 -11.72 10.23 -12.12
CA PHE A 111 -12.12 8.83 -11.93
C PHE A 111 -13.25 8.70 -10.91
N ALA A 112 -13.18 9.41 -9.78
CA ALA A 112 -14.24 9.41 -8.77
C ALA A 112 -15.59 9.91 -9.35
N ARG A 113 -15.55 10.96 -10.18
CA ARG A 113 -16.74 11.43 -10.89
C ARG A 113 -17.32 10.37 -11.84
N SER A 114 -16.47 9.68 -12.59
CA SER A 114 -16.92 8.57 -13.48
C SER A 114 -17.62 7.45 -12.72
N CYS A 115 -17.17 7.19 -11.48
CA CYS A 115 -17.76 6.17 -10.61
C CYS A 115 -18.92 6.69 -9.74
N ALA A 116 -19.31 7.97 -9.88
CA ALA A 116 -20.35 8.62 -9.06
C ALA A 116 -20.12 8.52 -7.55
N VAL A 117 -18.88 8.58 -7.10
CA VAL A 117 -18.49 8.57 -5.67
C VAL A 117 -17.83 9.89 -5.28
N GLN A 118 -17.90 10.19 -3.98
CA GLN A 118 -17.20 11.32 -3.38
C GLN A 118 -16.04 10.82 -2.52
N ILE A 119 -14.89 11.46 -2.67
CA ILE A 119 -13.68 11.20 -1.89
C ILE A 119 -13.15 12.55 -1.42
N ASN A 120 -12.75 12.63 -0.17
CA ASN A 120 -12.06 13.81 0.35
C ASN A 120 -10.56 13.72 0.01
N HIS A 121 -10.14 14.52 -0.98
CA HIS A 121 -8.74 14.57 -1.40
C HIS A 121 -7.97 15.59 -0.56
N VAL A 122 -6.91 15.15 0.08
CA VAL A 122 -6.02 15.97 0.93
C VAL A 122 -4.61 15.94 0.36
N GLU A 123 -4.15 17.12 -0.10
CA GLU A 123 -2.85 17.28 -0.78
C GLU A 123 -1.75 17.67 0.22
N VAL A 124 -1.41 16.73 1.09
CA VAL A 124 -0.39 16.93 2.13
C VAL A 124 0.28 15.59 2.47
N SER A 125 1.52 15.63 2.92
CA SER A 125 2.20 14.41 3.39
C SER A 125 1.76 14.02 4.81
N ALA A 126 1.83 12.72 5.13
CA ALA A 126 1.44 12.19 6.44
C ALA A 126 2.24 12.76 7.61
N GLU A 127 3.47 13.26 7.36
CA GLU A 127 4.33 13.89 8.37
C GLU A 127 3.81 15.22 8.89
N ILE A 128 3.01 15.93 8.07
CA ILE A 128 2.54 17.29 8.37
C ILE A 128 1.02 17.44 8.31
N ALA A 129 0.29 16.38 7.97
CA ALA A 129 -1.17 16.39 7.93
C ALA A 129 -1.76 16.74 9.30
N ASP A 130 -2.72 17.65 9.32
CA ASP A 130 -3.49 17.97 10.52
C ASP A 130 -4.67 17.02 10.69
N PHE A 131 -4.42 15.90 11.32
CA PHE A 131 -5.46 14.92 11.64
C PHE A 131 -6.45 15.39 12.72
N GLY A 132 -6.16 16.50 13.42
CA GLY A 132 -7.12 17.13 14.33
C GLY A 132 -8.34 17.66 13.57
N THR A 133 -8.13 18.25 12.41
CA THR A 133 -9.20 18.73 11.51
C THR A 133 -9.84 17.63 10.70
N LEU A 134 -9.07 16.62 10.28
CA LEU A 134 -9.57 15.50 9.49
C LEU A 134 -10.38 14.49 10.32
N GLY A 135 -10.22 14.50 11.64
CA GLY A 135 -10.91 13.60 12.57
C GLY A 135 -10.20 12.25 12.73
N LYS A 136 -10.90 11.28 13.37
CA LYS A 136 -10.38 9.94 13.64
C LYS A 136 -10.82 8.96 12.55
N PHE A 137 -9.96 7.97 12.28
CA PHE A 137 -10.18 6.95 11.25
C PHE A 137 -10.35 5.57 11.87
N ASP A 138 -11.27 4.80 11.33
CA ASP A 138 -11.51 3.41 11.74
C ASP A 138 -10.53 2.46 11.03
N LEU A 139 -10.05 2.87 9.86
CA LEU A 139 -9.01 2.19 9.11
C LEU A 139 -8.05 3.19 8.48
N VAL A 140 -6.76 2.92 8.61
CA VAL A 140 -5.71 3.59 7.82
C VAL A 140 -5.03 2.53 6.97
N VAL A 141 -4.85 2.79 5.67
CA VAL A 141 -4.19 1.86 4.76
C VAL A 141 -3.14 2.57 3.92
N SER A 142 -2.03 1.88 3.64
CA SER A 142 -1.06 2.30 2.61
C SER A 142 -0.38 1.09 1.98
N ASN A 143 0.01 1.22 0.72
CA ASN A 143 0.72 0.19 -0.01
C ASN A 143 1.84 0.83 -0.85
N ASN A 144 3.09 0.42 -0.65
CA ASN A 144 4.29 0.97 -1.32
C ASN A 144 4.44 2.50 -1.18
N VAL A 145 4.24 3.03 0.04
CA VAL A 145 4.28 4.47 0.32
C VAL A 145 5.28 4.80 1.42
N LEU A 146 5.28 4.04 2.52
CA LEU A 146 6.06 4.39 3.71
C LEU A 146 7.56 4.48 3.45
N GLU A 147 8.07 3.72 2.50
CA GLU A 147 9.47 3.75 2.05
C GLU A 147 9.88 5.06 1.37
N HIS A 148 8.90 5.84 0.91
CA HIS A 148 9.10 7.11 0.22
C HIS A 148 8.86 8.35 1.10
N ILE A 149 8.42 8.16 2.34
CA ILE A 149 8.18 9.26 3.28
C ILE A 149 9.51 9.65 3.96
N PRO A 150 10.02 10.87 3.80
CA PRO A 150 11.32 11.27 4.34
C PRO A 150 11.47 11.05 5.84
N ASP A 151 10.51 11.51 6.64
CA ASP A 151 10.45 11.28 8.09
C ASP A 151 9.31 10.30 8.42
N VAL A 152 9.55 9.03 8.10
CA VAL A 152 8.55 7.97 8.32
C VAL A 152 8.21 7.78 9.81
N ASP A 153 9.13 8.04 10.73
CA ASP A 153 8.88 7.95 12.17
C ASP A 153 7.87 9.01 12.62
N LYS A 154 7.99 10.23 12.11
CA LYS A 154 7.02 11.29 12.34
C LYS A 154 5.67 11.00 11.69
N ALA A 155 5.67 10.51 10.44
CA ALA A 155 4.45 10.12 9.74
C ALA A 155 3.68 9.04 10.52
N LEU A 156 4.36 7.97 10.93
CA LEU A 156 3.75 6.89 11.73
C LEU A 156 3.17 7.43 13.04
N THR A 157 3.92 8.30 13.75
CA THR A 157 3.44 8.92 15.00
C THR A 157 2.18 9.76 14.76
N ASN A 158 2.13 10.54 13.69
CA ASN A 158 0.94 11.29 13.31
C ASN A 158 -0.24 10.37 13.01
N LEU A 159 -0.01 9.29 12.27
CA LEU A 159 -1.05 8.31 11.92
C LEU A 159 -1.59 7.59 13.16
N TYR A 160 -0.75 7.26 14.16
CA TYR A 160 -1.22 6.70 15.44
C TYR A 160 -2.18 7.64 16.16
N ASN A 161 -1.90 8.94 16.10
CA ASN A 161 -2.80 9.95 16.66
C ASN A 161 -4.08 10.13 15.83
N ALA A 162 -4.13 9.64 14.60
CA ALA A 162 -5.29 9.75 13.71
C ALA A 162 -6.29 8.61 13.84
N ILE A 163 -5.89 7.43 14.33
CA ILE A 163 -6.82 6.29 14.43
C ILE A 163 -7.82 6.45 15.59
N SER A 164 -9.01 5.90 15.40
CA SER A 164 -10.03 5.78 16.45
C SER A 164 -9.59 4.73 17.49
N PRO A 165 -10.17 4.73 18.70
CA PRO A 165 -9.80 3.73 19.73
C PRO A 165 -9.99 2.28 19.29
N MET A 166 -10.93 2.02 18.38
CA MET A 166 -11.20 0.69 17.80
C MET A 166 -10.59 0.52 16.41
N GLY A 167 -9.92 1.56 15.89
CA GLY A 167 -9.34 1.58 14.56
C GLY A 167 -8.06 0.76 14.44
N VAL A 168 -7.76 0.39 13.20
CA VAL A 168 -6.53 -0.30 12.84
C VAL A 168 -5.82 0.41 11.68
N MET A 169 -4.51 0.24 11.63
CA MET A 169 -3.71 0.66 10.49
C MET A 169 -3.13 -0.57 9.81
N ILE A 170 -3.22 -0.66 8.50
CA ILE A 170 -2.69 -1.77 7.71
C ILE A 170 -1.80 -1.22 6.62
N HIS A 171 -0.55 -1.65 6.61
CA HIS A 171 0.47 -1.15 5.70
C HIS A 171 1.21 -2.29 5.03
N SER A 172 1.60 -2.08 3.77
CA SER A 172 2.53 -2.92 3.04
C SER A 172 3.63 -2.05 2.45
N CYS A 173 4.89 -2.44 2.67
CA CYS A 173 6.05 -1.76 2.07
C CYS A 173 7.27 -2.70 2.07
N PRO A 174 8.33 -2.40 1.29
CA PRO A 174 9.58 -3.13 1.37
C PRO A 174 10.17 -3.11 2.78
N ASN A 175 10.74 -4.26 3.19
CA ASN A 175 11.52 -4.36 4.42
C ASN A 175 12.99 -4.40 4.08
N TYR A 176 13.71 -3.32 4.26
CA TYR A 176 15.13 -3.21 3.91
C TYR A 176 16.08 -3.89 4.91
N THR A 177 15.55 -4.60 5.92
CA THR A 177 16.34 -5.63 6.63
C THR A 177 16.73 -6.76 5.68
N PHE A 178 15.88 -7.08 4.70
CA PHE A 178 16.24 -7.93 3.57
C PHE A 178 17.00 -7.07 2.54
N PRO A 179 18.24 -7.43 2.16
CA PRO A 179 19.11 -6.58 1.36
C PRO A 179 18.75 -6.58 -0.13
N PHE A 180 17.56 -6.14 -0.47
CA PHE A 180 17.03 -6.09 -1.82
C PHE A 180 16.12 -4.88 -2.01
N GLU A 181 16.28 -4.20 -3.15
CA GLU A 181 15.46 -3.06 -3.55
C GLU A 181 14.52 -3.50 -4.70
N PRO A 182 13.20 -3.59 -4.45
CA PRO A 182 12.27 -4.19 -5.41
C PRO A 182 11.95 -3.29 -6.61
N HIS A 183 11.99 -1.97 -6.50
CA HIS A 183 11.65 -1.07 -7.61
C HIS A 183 12.66 -1.16 -8.76
N PHE A 184 13.94 -1.36 -8.42
CA PHE A 184 15.00 -1.52 -9.40
C PHE A 184 15.45 -2.97 -9.59
N GLY A 185 14.94 -3.90 -8.78
CA GLY A 185 15.30 -5.31 -8.85
C GLY A 185 16.77 -5.58 -8.50
N ILE A 186 17.38 -4.81 -7.59
CA ILE A 186 18.80 -4.86 -7.30
C ILE A 186 19.10 -5.31 -5.86
N PRO A 187 20.21 -6.05 -5.64
CA PRO A 187 20.70 -6.31 -4.30
C PRO A 187 21.25 -5.05 -3.65
N LEU A 188 21.08 -4.94 -2.35
CA LEU A 188 21.62 -3.87 -1.52
C LEU A 188 22.80 -4.36 -0.67
N LEU A 189 23.67 -3.43 -0.29
CA LEU A 189 24.68 -3.71 0.73
C LEU A 189 23.99 -3.96 2.08
N PRO A 190 24.17 -5.14 2.70
CA PRO A 190 23.60 -5.42 4.00
C PRO A 190 24.00 -4.37 5.03
N PHE A 191 23.06 -3.93 5.86
CA PHE A 191 23.23 -2.93 6.93
C PHE A 191 23.59 -1.52 6.46
N MET A 192 23.97 -1.32 5.19
CA MET A 192 24.34 -0.03 4.62
C MET A 192 23.69 0.18 3.24
N PRO A 193 22.36 0.10 3.11
CA PRO A 193 21.68 0.10 1.81
C PRO A 193 21.95 1.39 1.00
N ARG A 194 22.07 2.54 1.66
CA ARG A 194 22.36 3.82 1.00
C ARG A 194 23.72 3.81 0.26
N LEU A 195 24.72 3.09 0.77
CA LEU A 195 26.03 2.99 0.13
C LEU A 195 25.97 2.21 -1.19
N THR A 196 24.95 1.39 -1.42
CA THR A 196 24.73 0.74 -2.72
C THR A 196 24.67 1.76 -3.84
N GLY A 197 24.13 2.96 -3.58
CA GLY A 197 24.09 4.06 -4.54
C GLY A 197 25.45 4.42 -5.16
N LEU A 198 26.57 4.16 -4.47
CA LEU A 198 27.91 4.44 -5.01
C LEU A 198 28.23 3.57 -6.24
N PHE A 199 27.66 2.39 -6.33
CA PHE A 199 27.92 1.39 -7.38
C PHE A 199 26.84 1.36 -8.47
N LEU A 200 25.75 2.15 -8.32
CA LEU A 200 24.65 2.15 -9.28
C LEU A 200 24.93 3.04 -10.49
N PRO A 201 24.31 2.73 -11.66
CA PRO A 201 24.33 3.61 -12.82
C PRO A 201 23.83 5.03 -12.48
N LYS A 202 24.35 6.04 -13.18
CA LYS A 202 23.97 7.44 -12.97
C LYS A 202 22.46 7.65 -13.10
N SER A 203 21.82 7.00 -14.07
CA SER A 203 20.37 7.06 -14.30
C SER A 203 19.55 6.64 -13.09
N VAL A 204 19.97 5.61 -12.32
CA VAL A 204 19.32 5.18 -11.09
C VAL A 204 19.62 6.16 -9.96
N LYS A 205 20.89 6.53 -9.76
CA LYS A 205 21.32 7.47 -8.70
C LYS A 205 20.58 8.80 -8.74
N THR A 206 20.30 9.32 -9.93
CA THR A 206 19.66 10.62 -10.13
C THR A 206 18.14 10.53 -10.26
N SER A 207 17.57 9.32 -10.18
CA SER A 207 16.12 9.16 -10.21
C SER A 207 15.47 9.69 -8.92
N GLY A 208 14.33 10.36 -9.05
CA GLY A 208 13.54 10.79 -7.91
C GLY A 208 13.18 9.60 -7.01
N LEU A 209 12.88 8.45 -7.62
CA LEU A 209 12.51 7.22 -6.93
C LEU A 209 13.63 6.71 -5.98
N TRP A 210 14.88 6.61 -6.45
CA TRP A 210 16.00 6.21 -5.59
C TRP A 210 16.23 7.19 -4.44
N ASN A 211 16.14 8.49 -4.74
CA ASN A 211 16.40 9.54 -3.75
C ASN A 211 15.30 9.66 -2.70
N SER A 212 14.08 9.20 -2.98
CA SER A 212 12.98 9.20 -2.02
C SER A 212 13.05 8.04 -1.02
N LEU A 213 13.87 6.99 -1.27
CA LEU A 213 13.94 5.81 -0.40
C LEU A 213 14.53 6.15 0.97
N ASN A 214 13.76 5.88 2.02
CA ASN A 214 14.21 6.02 3.41
C ASN A 214 14.83 4.72 3.98
N PHE A 215 14.68 3.59 3.27
CA PHE A 215 15.15 2.26 3.68
C PHE A 215 14.54 1.75 5.00
N ILE A 216 13.24 1.96 5.16
CA ILE A 216 12.45 1.51 6.30
C ILE A 216 12.66 0.01 6.61
N SER A 217 12.67 -0.33 7.88
CA SER A 217 12.83 -1.71 8.35
C SER A 217 11.77 -2.10 9.38
N GLN A 218 11.52 -3.40 9.51
CA GLN A 218 10.62 -3.93 10.52
C GLN A 218 11.02 -3.52 11.95
N SER A 219 12.33 -3.48 12.24
CA SER A 219 12.84 -3.06 13.55
C SER A 219 12.51 -1.59 13.86
N GLN A 220 12.60 -0.72 12.85
CA GLN A 220 12.24 0.69 12.97
C GLN A 220 10.75 0.85 13.28
N VAL A 221 9.88 0.19 12.50
CA VAL A 221 8.42 0.23 12.72
C VAL A 221 8.06 -0.27 14.11
N LYS A 222 8.63 -1.42 14.55
CA LYS A 222 8.41 -1.95 15.91
C LYS A 222 8.85 -0.98 17.02
N LYS A 223 10.00 -0.36 16.85
CA LYS A 223 10.54 0.60 17.81
C LYS A 223 9.63 1.83 17.91
N ASN A 224 9.20 2.36 16.77
CA ASN A 224 8.31 3.52 16.70
C ASN A 224 6.94 3.21 17.33
N ALA A 225 6.33 2.07 16.99
CA ALA A 225 5.05 1.64 17.58
C ALA A 225 5.13 1.52 19.10
N ARG A 226 6.18 0.85 19.62
CA ARG A 226 6.40 0.72 21.07
C ARG A 226 6.58 2.07 21.77
N ALA A 227 7.30 3.00 21.15
CA ALA A 227 7.50 4.34 21.72
C ALA A 227 6.19 5.14 21.84
N ASN A 228 5.20 4.80 21.01
CA ASN A 228 3.87 5.40 20.98
C ASN A 228 2.79 4.53 21.67
N ASN A 229 3.17 3.53 22.45
CA ASN A 229 2.24 2.59 23.13
C ASN A 229 1.29 1.88 22.19
N MET A 230 1.75 1.53 20.97
CA MET A 230 0.96 0.80 19.97
C MET A 230 1.45 -0.65 19.85
N SER A 231 0.51 -1.55 19.59
CA SER A 231 0.78 -2.93 19.15
C SER A 231 1.05 -2.98 17.66
N CYS A 232 2.14 -3.62 17.26
CA CYS A 232 2.51 -3.80 15.86
C CYS A 232 2.69 -5.28 15.56
N ILE A 233 1.91 -5.80 14.64
CA ILE A 233 1.82 -7.22 14.27
C ILE A 233 2.21 -7.35 12.80
N PHE A 234 3.15 -8.25 12.48
CA PHE A 234 3.60 -8.50 11.12
C PHE A 234 3.02 -9.80 10.59
N LYS A 235 2.48 -9.75 9.36
CA LYS A 235 1.89 -10.93 8.70
C LYS A 235 3.00 -11.89 8.26
N PRO A 236 2.91 -13.17 8.59
CA PRO A 236 3.87 -14.17 8.10
C PRO A 236 3.58 -14.54 6.64
N GLY A 237 4.59 -15.09 5.95
CA GLY A 237 4.41 -15.70 4.63
C GLY A 237 4.33 -14.74 3.44
N THR A 238 4.52 -13.43 3.63
CA THR A 238 4.47 -12.44 2.55
C THR A 238 5.48 -12.71 1.44
N MET A 239 6.66 -13.21 1.78
CA MET A 239 7.69 -13.56 0.78
C MET A 239 7.29 -14.77 -0.08
N SER A 240 6.64 -15.77 0.50
CA SER A 240 6.13 -16.93 -0.25
C SER A 240 5.10 -16.49 -1.29
N LYS A 241 4.19 -15.58 -0.91
CA LYS A 241 3.21 -14.98 -1.84
C LYS A 241 3.89 -14.22 -2.98
N SER A 242 4.96 -13.44 -2.68
CA SER A 242 5.72 -12.72 -3.70
C SER A 242 6.39 -13.66 -4.70
N ILE A 243 6.92 -14.81 -4.23
CA ILE A 243 7.49 -15.85 -5.08
C ILE A 243 6.42 -16.54 -5.92
N GLU A 244 5.27 -16.87 -5.34
CA GLU A 244 4.14 -17.42 -6.11
C GLU A 244 3.65 -16.44 -7.16
N ARG A 245 3.61 -15.15 -6.85
CA ARG A 245 3.26 -14.09 -7.80
C ARG A 245 4.24 -14.02 -8.98
N LEU A 246 5.55 -14.18 -8.75
CA LEU A 246 6.54 -14.26 -9.83
C LEU A 246 6.26 -15.40 -10.83
N ASN A 247 5.59 -16.48 -10.37
CA ASN A 247 5.22 -17.60 -11.24
C ASN A 247 3.87 -17.40 -11.95
N ARG A 248 2.95 -16.62 -11.38
CA ARG A 248 1.56 -16.48 -11.86
C ARG A 248 1.29 -15.17 -12.61
N ASP A 249 2.04 -14.09 -12.29
CA ASP A 249 1.87 -12.76 -12.85
C ASP A 249 3.00 -12.43 -13.84
N PRO A 250 2.75 -12.49 -15.17
CA PRO A 250 3.78 -12.22 -16.17
C PRO A 250 4.35 -10.79 -16.10
N GLN A 251 3.53 -9.79 -15.79
CA GLN A 251 3.97 -8.39 -15.70
C GLN A 251 4.88 -8.18 -14.49
N PHE A 252 4.53 -8.78 -13.36
CA PHE A 252 5.38 -8.77 -12.17
C PHE A 252 6.70 -9.50 -12.42
N ALA A 253 6.66 -10.65 -13.10
CA ALA A 253 7.84 -11.41 -13.47
C ALA A 253 8.75 -10.65 -14.45
N GLU A 254 8.19 -9.86 -15.37
CA GLU A 254 8.95 -9.04 -16.31
C GLU A 254 9.69 -7.89 -15.59
N ARG A 255 9.03 -7.20 -14.67
CA ARG A 255 9.69 -6.19 -13.82
C ARG A 255 10.85 -6.78 -13.00
N HIS A 256 10.72 -8.03 -12.58
CA HIS A 256 11.70 -8.75 -11.74
C HIS A 256 12.39 -9.89 -12.49
N GLN A 257 12.70 -9.70 -13.77
CA GLN A 257 13.16 -10.75 -14.68
C GLN A 257 14.37 -11.56 -14.18
N TYR A 258 15.30 -10.94 -13.45
CA TYR A 258 16.46 -11.65 -12.89
C TYR A 258 16.04 -12.62 -11.79
N ILE A 259 15.19 -12.18 -10.86
CA ILE A 259 14.67 -13.03 -9.78
C ILE A 259 13.73 -14.08 -10.35
N ALA A 260 12.83 -13.70 -11.27
CA ALA A 260 11.91 -14.62 -11.91
C ALA A 260 12.68 -15.75 -12.66
N ARG A 261 13.79 -15.42 -13.31
CA ARG A 261 14.65 -16.42 -13.99
C ARG A 261 15.27 -17.42 -13.01
N VAL A 262 15.72 -16.94 -11.84
CA VAL A 262 16.30 -17.80 -10.78
C VAL A 262 15.21 -18.63 -10.11
N VAL A 263 14.06 -18.03 -9.79
CA VAL A 263 12.92 -18.70 -9.12
C VAL A 263 12.29 -19.76 -10.02
N ARG A 264 12.30 -19.60 -11.33
CA ARG A 264 11.78 -20.59 -12.30
C ARG A 264 12.62 -21.89 -12.37
N ILE A 265 13.83 -21.90 -11.82
CA ILE A 265 14.59 -23.15 -11.67
C ILE A 265 13.87 -23.99 -10.60
N ARG A 266 13.26 -25.11 -11.01
CA ARG A 266 12.36 -25.94 -10.19
C ARG A 266 12.93 -26.35 -8.83
N ILE A 267 14.22 -26.65 -8.76
CA ILE A 267 14.93 -27.02 -7.52
C ILE A 267 15.09 -25.78 -6.63
N VAL A 268 15.44 -24.64 -7.22
CA VAL A 268 15.59 -23.35 -6.49
C VAL A 268 14.25 -22.90 -5.95
N ASN A 269 13.17 -23.01 -6.73
CA ASN A 269 11.82 -22.68 -6.29
C ASN A 269 11.38 -23.50 -5.08
N LEU A 270 11.57 -24.83 -5.11
CA LEU A 270 11.25 -25.71 -3.98
C LEU A 270 12.11 -25.44 -2.73
N LEU A 271 13.38 -25.10 -2.92
CA LEU A 271 14.27 -24.71 -1.82
C LEU A 271 13.88 -23.33 -1.28
N LEU A 272 13.55 -22.37 -2.14
CA LEU A 272 13.11 -21.05 -1.75
C LEU A 272 11.78 -21.09 -1.01
N ILE A 273 10.79 -21.83 -1.47
CA ILE A 273 9.50 -21.99 -0.77
C ILE A 273 9.70 -22.61 0.63
N ARG A 274 10.64 -23.54 0.79
CA ARG A 274 10.98 -24.12 2.10
C ARG A 274 11.88 -23.24 2.97
N LEU A 275 12.80 -22.49 2.37
CA LEU A 275 13.68 -21.54 3.07
C LEU A 275 12.94 -20.24 3.44
N PHE A 276 11.92 -19.87 2.69
CA PHE A 276 11.18 -18.61 2.88
C PHE A 276 9.92 -18.72 3.75
N SER A 277 9.72 -19.82 4.46
CA SER A 277 9.12 -19.76 5.79
C SER A 277 10.03 -18.99 6.77
N LEU A 278 10.74 -17.97 6.24
CA LEU A 278 11.61 -17.09 7.02
C LEU A 278 10.77 -16.38 8.07
N PRO A 279 11.36 -16.16 9.25
CA PRO A 279 10.70 -15.35 10.25
C PRO A 279 10.33 -13.99 9.66
N PRO A 280 9.18 -13.41 10.04
CA PRO A 280 8.65 -12.16 9.44
C PRO A 280 9.67 -11.02 9.36
N TYR A 281 10.66 -10.97 10.26
CA TYR A 281 11.66 -9.90 10.27
C TYR A 281 12.63 -9.91 9.08
N LEU A 282 12.72 -11.01 8.34
CA LEU A 282 13.50 -11.12 7.08
C LEU A 282 12.61 -11.13 5.84
N ALA A 283 11.28 -11.09 5.99
CA ALA A 283 10.38 -11.06 4.84
C ALA A 283 10.33 -9.67 4.20
N THR A 284 10.24 -9.66 2.85
CA THR A 284 9.94 -8.46 2.06
C THR A 284 8.96 -8.85 0.94
N PRO A 285 7.88 -8.08 0.70
CA PRO A 285 7.46 -6.93 1.50
C PRO A 285 7.09 -7.31 2.93
N MET A 286 7.01 -6.32 3.82
CA MET A 286 6.42 -6.48 5.14
C MET A 286 4.99 -5.94 5.11
N ASP A 287 4.03 -6.84 5.37
CA ASP A 287 2.66 -6.46 5.66
C ASP A 287 2.52 -6.39 7.18
N PHE A 288 2.03 -5.28 7.70
CA PHE A 288 1.87 -5.12 9.13
C PHE A 288 0.61 -4.35 9.50
N LEU A 289 0.09 -4.70 10.68
CA LEU A 289 -1.05 -4.06 11.30
C LEU A 289 -0.61 -3.38 12.60
N VAL A 290 -1.10 -2.16 12.80
CA VAL A 290 -0.90 -1.41 14.05
C VAL A 290 -2.26 -1.06 14.63
N CYS A 291 -2.40 -1.25 15.94
CA CYS A 291 -3.62 -0.93 16.69
C CYS A 291 -3.27 -0.59 18.15
N ALA A 292 -4.26 -0.09 18.89
CA ALA A 292 -4.14 0.02 20.34
C ALA A 292 -3.90 -1.37 20.96
N PRO A 293 -3.14 -1.49 22.07
CA PRO A 293 -2.81 -2.78 22.68
C PRO A 293 -4.05 -3.63 22.99
N GLU A 294 -5.14 -3.01 23.43
CA GLU A 294 -6.41 -3.66 23.77
C GLU A 294 -7.06 -4.31 22.54
N GLN A 295 -6.77 -3.81 21.34
CA GLN A 295 -7.30 -4.32 20.08
C GLN A 295 -6.48 -5.45 19.49
N SER A 296 -5.30 -5.75 20.01
CA SER A 296 -4.37 -6.76 19.47
C SER A 296 -4.96 -8.18 19.41
N GLN A 297 -6.02 -8.44 20.16
CA GLN A 297 -6.77 -9.71 20.19
C GLN A 297 -8.19 -9.60 19.59
N SER A 298 -8.53 -8.49 18.93
CA SER A 298 -9.83 -8.29 18.30
C SER A 298 -10.09 -9.28 17.16
N SER A 299 -11.36 -9.45 16.78
CA SER A 299 -11.76 -10.32 15.68
C SER A 299 -11.11 -9.89 14.36
N ASN A 300 -11.07 -8.58 14.06
CA ASN A 300 -10.44 -8.04 12.87
C ASN A 300 -8.94 -8.36 12.80
N VAL A 301 -8.22 -8.20 13.91
CA VAL A 301 -6.78 -8.50 13.96
C VAL A 301 -6.51 -9.98 13.74
N ARG A 302 -7.30 -10.86 14.36
CA ARG A 302 -7.18 -12.32 14.15
C ARG A 302 -7.51 -12.72 12.72
N ALA A 303 -8.64 -12.25 12.19
CA ALA A 303 -9.05 -12.52 10.82
C ALA A 303 -7.98 -12.07 9.82
N TRP A 304 -7.45 -10.85 9.98
CA TRP A 304 -6.36 -10.34 9.14
C TRP A 304 -5.09 -11.21 9.22
N MET A 305 -4.71 -11.70 10.39
CA MET A 305 -3.55 -12.58 10.55
C MET A 305 -3.73 -13.94 9.88
N GLU A 306 -4.96 -14.44 9.82
CA GLU A 306 -5.34 -15.74 9.26
C GLU A 306 -5.65 -15.66 7.76
N SER A 307 -5.98 -14.46 7.23
CA SER A 307 -6.28 -14.26 5.81
C SER A 307 -5.08 -14.66 4.93
N ARG A 308 -5.37 -15.38 3.83
CA ARG A 308 -4.37 -15.98 2.92
C ARG A 308 -3.79 -15.00 1.92
#